data_d6dd4ac691a1f9b3326d99b3d52d7360
#
_entry.id   d6dd4ac691a1f9b3326d99b3d52d7360
#
_cell.length_a   1.000
_cell.length_b   1.000
_cell.length_c   1.000
_cell.angle_alpha   90.00
_cell.angle_beta   90.00
_cell.angle_gamma   90.00
#
_symmetry.space_group_name_H-M   'P 1'
#
loop_
_entity.id
_entity.type
_entity.pdbx_description
1 polymer ?
#
loop_
_entity_poly.entity_id
_entity_poly.type
_entity_poly.pdbx_seq_one_letter_code
_entity_poly.pdbx_strand_id
1 'polypeptide(L)'
;MTLYANGLVVGKFAPLHAGHEALINTALEQCETVCIISYSSPEIRGYEPEKRLNWLTTRFPQCRHLVLSPHVLAAYGLAPPPPNDADDDLHRHYVATLCEDILHCQPEAVFTAEDYGDGFAAVLSQRFGRPVAHVRLQRQRG
;
A
#
# COMPACT_ATOMS: atom_id res chain seq x y z
N MET A 1 9.44 17.34 -11.94
CA MET A 1 10.57 16.77 -11.14
C MET A 1 10.00 15.98 -9.98
N THR A 2 10.42 14.76 -9.84
CA THR A 2 9.93 13.89 -8.78
C THR A 2 10.76 14.07 -7.50
N LEU A 3 10.09 13.90 -6.34
CA LEU A 3 10.73 14.01 -5.03
C LEU A 3 11.28 12.67 -4.55
N TYR A 4 10.68 11.57 -5.01
CA TYR A 4 11.01 10.22 -4.54
C TYR A 4 11.13 9.27 -5.72
N ALA A 5 12.03 8.29 -5.60
CA ALA A 5 12.13 7.24 -6.60
C ALA A 5 10.93 6.29 -6.51
N ASN A 6 10.60 5.85 -5.30
CA ASN A 6 9.52 4.89 -5.07
C ASN A 6 8.58 5.38 -3.99
N GLY A 7 7.28 5.35 -4.27
CA GLY A 7 6.24 5.64 -3.32
C GLY A 7 5.36 4.43 -3.06
N LEU A 8 4.71 4.41 -1.89
CA LEU A 8 3.83 3.32 -1.47
C LEU A 8 2.48 3.86 -1.06
N VAL A 9 1.42 3.23 -1.58
CA VAL A 9 0.04 3.47 -1.14
C VAL A 9 -0.55 2.12 -0.72
N VAL A 10 -1.06 2.06 0.49
CA VAL A 10 -1.69 0.86 1.02
C VAL A 10 -3.13 1.15 1.39
N GLY A 11 -4.05 0.32 0.98
CA GLY A 11 -5.46 0.43 1.31
C GLY A 11 -6.21 -0.83 0.98
N LYS A 12 -7.48 -0.88 1.34
CA LYS A 12 -8.33 -2.01 0.98
C LYS A 12 -8.78 -1.91 -0.48
N PHE A 13 -9.16 -0.71 -0.90
CA PHE A 13 -9.70 -0.45 -2.24
C PHE A 13 -10.91 -1.34 -2.55
N ALA A 14 -11.82 -1.41 -1.62
CA ALA A 14 -13.02 -2.22 -1.71
C ALA A 14 -14.25 -1.40 -1.33
N PRO A 15 -14.79 -0.58 -2.24
CA PRO A 15 -14.31 -0.32 -3.62
C PRO A 15 -13.23 0.77 -3.71
N LEU A 16 -12.66 0.94 -4.89
CA LEU A 16 -11.83 2.09 -5.23
C LEU A 16 -12.75 3.32 -5.33
N HIS A 17 -12.40 4.40 -4.64
CA HIS A 17 -13.21 5.63 -4.66
C HIS A 17 -12.34 6.88 -4.83
N ALA A 18 -13.00 8.04 -4.95
CA ALA A 18 -12.32 9.30 -5.27
C ALA A 18 -11.20 9.67 -4.29
N GLY A 19 -11.37 9.36 -3.00
CA GLY A 19 -10.32 9.58 -2.00
C GLY A 19 -9.07 8.75 -2.25
N HIS A 20 -9.25 7.49 -2.64
CA HIS A 20 -8.14 6.62 -3.02
C HIS A 20 -7.46 7.12 -4.28
N GLU A 21 -8.23 7.56 -5.27
CA GLU A 21 -7.68 8.06 -6.53
C GLU A 21 -6.87 9.34 -6.31
N ALA A 22 -7.37 10.24 -5.47
CA ALA A 22 -6.64 11.46 -5.13
C ALA A 22 -5.28 11.14 -4.47
N LEU A 23 -5.28 10.17 -3.58
CA LEU A 23 -4.06 9.74 -2.89
C LEU A 23 -3.05 9.14 -3.85
N ILE A 24 -3.50 8.27 -4.75
CA ILE A 24 -2.64 7.63 -5.75
C ILE A 24 -2.11 8.68 -6.73
N ASN A 25 -2.95 9.61 -7.17
CA ASN A 25 -2.52 10.68 -8.08
C ASN A 25 -1.48 11.58 -7.43
N THR A 26 -1.63 11.88 -6.14
CA THR A 26 -0.62 12.64 -5.40
C THR A 26 0.72 11.89 -5.38
N ALA A 27 0.68 10.59 -5.13
CA ALA A 27 1.89 9.78 -5.17
C ALA A 27 2.54 9.78 -6.56
N LEU A 28 1.73 9.67 -7.62
CA LEU A 28 2.23 9.70 -9.00
C LEU A 28 2.89 11.03 -9.36
N GLU A 29 2.40 12.14 -8.80
CA GLU A 29 3.00 13.45 -9.03
C GLU A 29 4.37 13.58 -8.37
N GLN A 30 4.62 12.88 -7.27
CA GLN A 30 5.82 13.03 -6.46
C GLN A 30 6.83 11.91 -6.62
N CYS A 31 6.46 10.81 -7.25
CA CYS A 31 7.31 9.61 -7.33
C CYS A 31 7.51 9.17 -8.77
N GLU A 32 8.69 8.62 -9.04
CA GLU A 32 8.97 8.01 -10.35
C GLU A 32 8.19 6.71 -10.51
N THR A 33 8.13 5.91 -9.45
CA THR A 33 7.40 4.64 -9.41
C THR A 33 6.50 4.62 -8.20
N VAL A 34 5.26 4.17 -8.38
CA VAL A 34 4.30 4.02 -7.28
C VAL A 34 3.89 2.56 -7.19
N CYS A 35 4.02 2.01 -6.00
CA CYS A 35 3.53 0.68 -5.68
C CYS A 35 2.25 0.78 -4.87
N ILE A 36 1.23 0.03 -5.28
CA ILE A 36 -0.07 -0.01 -4.61
C ILE A 36 -0.25 -1.39 -4.03
N ILE A 37 -0.50 -1.47 -2.74
CA ILE A 37 -0.84 -2.72 -2.06
C ILE A 37 -2.30 -2.66 -1.63
N SER A 38 -3.12 -3.56 -2.17
CA SER A 38 -4.48 -3.76 -1.69
C SER A 38 -4.44 -4.80 -0.58
N TYR A 39 -4.60 -4.34 0.66
CA TYR A 39 -4.41 -5.10 1.88
C TYR A 39 -5.76 -5.33 2.53
N SER A 40 -6.29 -6.54 2.40
CA SER A 40 -7.58 -6.91 2.99
C SER A 40 -7.50 -8.32 3.57
N SER A 41 -7.92 -8.45 4.81
CA SER A 41 -8.04 -9.73 5.51
C SER A 41 -9.08 -9.57 6.61
N PRO A 42 -10.12 -10.38 6.62
CA PRO A 42 -10.52 -11.38 5.62
C PRO A 42 -11.02 -10.74 4.32
N GLU A 43 -11.21 -11.56 3.31
CA GLU A 43 -11.72 -11.07 2.03
C GLU A 43 -13.16 -10.56 2.19
N ILE A 44 -13.47 -9.50 1.46
CA ILE A 44 -14.78 -8.87 1.48
C ILE A 44 -15.57 -9.40 0.29
N ARG A 45 -16.74 -9.97 0.57
CA ARG A 45 -17.61 -10.52 -0.47
C ARG A 45 -18.04 -9.43 -1.45
N GLY A 46 -17.91 -9.73 -2.74
CA GLY A 46 -18.17 -8.76 -3.80
C GLY A 46 -16.97 -7.95 -4.22
N TYR A 47 -15.89 -8.00 -3.43
CA TYR A 47 -14.65 -7.26 -3.69
C TYR A 47 -13.45 -8.22 -3.66
N GLU A 48 -13.60 -9.33 -4.37
CA GLU A 48 -12.59 -10.37 -4.44
C GLU A 48 -11.28 -9.81 -5.03
N PRO A 49 -10.14 -10.43 -4.72
CA PRO A 49 -8.84 -9.93 -5.18
C PRO A 49 -8.76 -9.68 -6.68
N GLU A 50 -9.36 -10.55 -7.49
CA GLU A 50 -9.36 -10.40 -8.95
C GLU A 50 -10.07 -9.12 -9.39
N LYS A 51 -11.19 -8.79 -8.77
CA LYS A 51 -11.94 -7.57 -9.07
C LYS A 51 -11.15 -6.34 -8.67
N ARG A 52 -10.56 -6.35 -7.47
CA ARG A 52 -9.75 -5.23 -6.99
C ARG A 52 -8.54 -5.00 -7.90
N LEU A 53 -7.88 -6.08 -8.30
CA LEU A 53 -6.74 -5.99 -9.21
C LEU A 53 -7.17 -5.40 -10.55
N ASN A 54 -8.30 -5.85 -11.09
CA ASN A 54 -8.81 -5.33 -12.36
C ASN A 54 -9.12 -3.83 -12.28
N TRP A 55 -9.76 -3.37 -11.22
CA TRP A 55 -10.06 -1.94 -11.03
C TRP A 55 -8.79 -1.11 -10.95
N LEU A 56 -7.82 -1.55 -10.16
CA LEU A 56 -6.58 -0.82 -9.95
C LEU A 56 -5.73 -0.79 -11.22
N THR A 57 -5.60 -1.91 -11.92
CA THR A 57 -4.79 -1.95 -13.14
C THR A 57 -5.44 -1.19 -14.29
N THR A 58 -6.77 -1.12 -14.32
CA THR A 58 -7.51 -0.36 -15.32
C THR A 58 -7.35 1.15 -15.10
N ARG A 59 -7.46 1.59 -13.83
CA ARG A 59 -7.39 3.01 -13.49
C ARG A 59 -5.94 3.53 -13.42
N PHE A 60 -5.01 2.70 -12.95
CA PHE A 60 -3.63 3.10 -12.72
C PHE A 60 -2.67 2.08 -13.32
N PRO A 61 -2.69 1.93 -14.67
CA PRO A 61 -1.83 0.93 -15.33
C PRO A 61 -0.34 1.25 -15.18
N GLN A 62 0.01 2.49 -14.87
CA GLN A 62 1.39 2.91 -14.71
C GLN A 62 1.98 2.55 -13.34
N CYS A 63 1.14 2.13 -12.39
CA CYS A 63 1.58 1.73 -11.05
C CYS A 63 1.92 0.24 -11.01
N ARG A 64 2.74 -0.13 -10.03
CA ARG A 64 2.93 -1.53 -9.68
C ARG A 64 1.85 -1.93 -8.69
N HIS A 65 1.26 -3.10 -8.86
CA HIS A 65 0.12 -3.53 -8.07
C HIS A 65 0.40 -4.83 -7.35
N LEU A 66 0.01 -4.89 -6.08
CA LEU A 66 -0.03 -6.12 -5.31
C LEU A 66 -1.38 -6.18 -4.60
N VAL A 67 -2.23 -7.11 -5.00
CA VAL A 67 -3.51 -7.36 -4.34
C VAL A 67 -3.36 -8.67 -3.58
N LEU A 68 -3.46 -8.61 -2.25
CA LEU A 68 -3.29 -9.79 -1.41
C LEU A 68 -4.42 -10.79 -1.63
N SER A 69 -4.03 -12.06 -1.74
CA SER A 69 -4.94 -13.18 -1.79
C SER A 69 -4.24 -14.40 -1.21
N PRO A 70 -4.98 -15.41 -0.73
CA PRO A 70 -4.37 -16.65 -0.28
C PRO A 70 -3.50 -17.30 -1.35
N HIS A 71 -3.92 -17.21 -2.60
CA HIS A 71 -3.18 -17.75 -3.73
C HIS A 71 -1.81 -17.08 -3.91
N VAL A 72 -1.78 -15.76 -3.87
CA VAL A 72 -0.53 -14.99 -4.00
C VAL A 72 0.41 -15.30 -2.84
N LEU A 73 -0.12 -15.31 -1.61
CA LEU A 73 0.70 -15.60 -0.43
C LEU A 73 1.30 -17.01 -0.49
N ALA A 74 0.51 -17.99 -0.91
CA ALA A 74 1.00 -19.36 -1.06
C ALA A 74 2.10 -19.45 -2.11
N ALA A 75 1.95 -18.72 -3.22
CA ALA A 75 2.95 -18.72 -4.30
C ALA A 75 4.31 -18.20 -3.82
N TYR A 76 4.34 -17.29 -2.84
CA TYR A 76 5.58 -16.74 -2.29
C TYR A 76 5.97 -17.36 -0.95
N GLY A 77 5.23 -18.36 -0.49
CA GLY A 77 5.52 -19.03 0.77
C GLY A 77 5.36 -18.16 2.00
N LEU A 78 4.47 -17.17 1.94
CA LEU A 78 4.26 -16.23 3.04
C LEU A 78 3.08 -16.64 3.91
N ALA A 79 3.19 -16.35 5.20
CA ALA A 79 2.10 -16.53 6.15
C ALA A 79 0.95 -15.56 5.86
N PRO A 80 -0.27 -15.85 6.30
CA PRO A 80 -1.37 -14.91 6.20
C PRO A 80 -1.07 -13.61 6.96
N PRO A 81 -1.73 -12.49 6.59
CA PRO A 81 -1.60 -11.24 7.35
C PRO A 81 -2.07 -11.43 8.79
N PRO A 82 -1.58 -10.58 9.72
CA PRO A 82 -2.09 -10.58 11.09
C PRO A 82 -3.61 -10.32 11.11
N PRO A 83 -4.32 -10.77 12.15
CA PRO A 83 -5.74 -10.44 12.30
C PRO A 83 -5.98 -8.94 12.32
N ASN A 84 -7.17 -8.51 11.91
CA ASN A 84 -7.50 -7.08 11.86
C ASN A 84 -7.33 -6.35 13.19
N ASP A 85 -7.50 -7.06 14.32
CA ASP A 85 -7.36 -6.50 15.66
C ASP A 85 -5.94 -6.61 16.23
N ALA A 86 -4.99 -7.09 15.43
CA ALA A 86 -3.59 -7.12 15.86
C ALA A 86 -3.02 -5.70 15.93
N ASP A 87 -1.92 -5.56 16.68
CA ASP A 87 -1.23 -4.28 16.81
C ASP A 87 -0.85 -3.72 15.43
N ASP A 88 -0.93 -2.40 15.29
CA ASP A 88 -0.59 -1.72 14.06
C ASP A 88 0.82 -2.05 13.57
N ASP A 89 1.78 -2.16 14.49
CA ASP A 89 3.15 -2.47 14.11
C ASP A 89 3.30 -3.85 13.47
N LEU A 90 2.49 -4.82 13.86
CA LEU A 90 2.50 -6.13 13.21
C LEU A 90 2.08 -6.02 11.74
N HIS A 91 1.05 -5.22 11.46
CA HIS A 91 0.62 -4.98 10.09
C HIS A 91 1.67 -4.20 9.30
N ARG A 92 2.31 -3.22 9.93
CA ARG A 92 3.35 -2.40 9.31
C ARG A 92 4.55 -3.25 8.91
N HIS A 93 5.00 -4.14 9.81
CA HIS A 93 6.10 -5.07 9.50
C HIS A 93 5.70 -6.07 8.42
N TYR A 94 4.46 -6.52 8.43
CA TYR A 94 3.97 -7.42 7.38
C TYR A 94 4.03 -6.76 6.01
N VAL A 95 3.60 -5.50 5.91
CA VAL A 95 3.68 -4.73 4.66
C VAL A 95 5.14 -4.55 4.24
N ALA A 96 6.05 -4.29 5.19
CA ALA A 96 7.48 -4.21 4.86
C ALA A 96 7.99 -5.52 4.26
N THR A 97 7.55 -6.65 4.78
CA THR A 97 7.89 -7.96 4.21
C THR A 97 7.36 -8.12 2.79
N LEU A 98 6.14 -7.65 2.52
CA LEU A 98 5.58 -7.67 1.16
C LEU A 98 6.43 -6.84 0.20
N CYS A 99 6.90 -5.69 0.64
CA CYS A 99 7.78 -4.84 -0.16
C CYS A 99 9.10 -5.53 -0.46
N GLU A 100 9.68 -6.20 0.53
CA GLU A 100 10.98 -6.86 0.38
C GLU A 100 10.88 -8.14 -0.45
N ASP A 101 9.90 -9.00 -0.15
CA ASP A 101 9.87 -10.36 -0.67
C ASP A 101 9.08 -10.51 -1.97
N ILE A 102 8.08 -9.66 -2.20
CA ILE A 102 7.25 -9.73 -3.41
C ILE A 102 7.56 -8.60 -4.37
N LEU A 103 7.48 -7.36 -3.90
CA LEU A 103 7.67 -6.19 -4.76
C LEU A 103 9.13 -5.88 -5.02
N HIS A 104 10.03 -6.36 -4.17
CA HIS A 104 11.46 -6.03 -4.24
C HIS A 104 11.67 -4.53 -4.36
N CYS A 105 11.01 -3.78 -3.48
CA CYS A 105 10.95 -2.34 -3.52
C CYS A 105 11.16 -1.78 -2.12
N GLN A 106 11.97 -0.73 -2.00
CA GLN A 106 12.12 0.01 -0.76
C GLN A 106 11.53 1.40 -0.97
N PRO A 107 10.26 1.62 -0.57
CA PRO A 107 9.65 2.93 -0.72
C PRO A 107 10.42 4.01 0.04
N GLU A 108 10.53 5.18 -0.54
CA GLU A 108 11.10 6.36 0.10
C GLU A 108 10.02 7.22 0.73
N ALA A 109 8.77 7.00 0.38
CA ALA A 109 7.63 7.71 0.93
C ALA A 109 6.40 6.81 0.98
N VAL A 110 5.60 6.97 2.03
CA VAL A 110 4.27 6.36 2.12
C VAL A 110 3.24 7.49 2.08
N PHE A 111 2.17 7.27 1.34
CA PHE A 111 1.12 8.26 1.12
C PHE A 111 -0.15 7.77 1.80
N THR A 112 -0.66 8.56 2.74
CA THR A 112 -1.88 8.21 3.49
C THR A 112 -2.75 9.43 3.67
N ALA A 113 -4.03 9.20 3.96
CA ALA A 113 -4.96 10.24 4.41
C ALA A 113 -5.22 10.16 5.92
N GLU A 114 -4.48 9.31 6.62
CA GLU A 114 -4.71 8.99 8.03
C GLU A 114 -3.49 9.32 8.90
N ASP A 115 -3.71 9.47 10.19
CA ASP A 115 -2.64 9.80 11.14
C ASP A 115 -1.66 8.64 11.37
N TYR A 116 -2.08 7.41 11.12
CA TYR A 116 -1.23 6.25 11.37
C TYR A 116 0.02 6.21 10.48
N GLY A 117 0.09 7.06 9.47
CA GLY A 117 1.19 7.06 8.50
C GLY A 117 2.55 7.36 9.11
N ASP A 118 2.61 8.20 10.18
CA ASP A 118 3.89 8.49 10.83
C ASP A 118 4.52 7.23 11.44
N GLY A 119 3.72 6.44 12.14
CA GLY A 119 4.19 5.17 12.69
C GLY A 119 4.55 4.17 11.61
N PHE A 120 3.82 4.17 10.49
CA PHE A 120 4.11 3.32 9.34
C PHE A 120 5.47 3.70 8.75
N ALA A 121 5.69 4.98 8.47
CA ALA A 121 6.96 5.46 7.93
C ALA A 121 8.12 5.13 8.87
N ALA A 122 7.92 5.24 10.19
CA ALA A 122 8.94 4.90 11.17
C ALA A 122 9.34 3.42 11.10
N VAL A 123 8.36 2.51 11.01
CA VAL A 123 8.64 1.08 10.88
C VAL A 123 9.39 0.77 9.59
N LEU A 124 8.96 1.36 8.48
CA LEU A 124 9.63 1.15 7.19
C LEU A 124 11.06 1.70 7.22
N SER A 125 11.26 2.88 7.84
CA SER A 125 12.60 3.47 7.97
C SER A 125 13.53 2.54 8.74
N GLN A 126 13.05 1.97 9.82
CA GLN A 126 13.81 1.03 10.63
C GLN A 126 14.14 -0.25 9.85
N ARG A 127 13.13 -0.81 9.17
CA ARG A 127 13.30 -2.07 8.41
C ARG A 127 14.28 -1.91 7.25
N PHE A 128 14.21 -0.81 6.53
CA PHE A 128 15.04 -0.61 5.34
C PHE A 128 16.37 0.06 5.64
N GLY A 129 16.57 0.58 6.86
CA GLY A 129 17.82 1.24 7.26
C GLY A 129 18.03 2.57 6.56
N ARG A 130 16.97 3.24 6.14
CA ARG A 130 17.03 4.56 5.50
C ARG A 130 15.74 5.33 5.72
N PRO A 131 15.76 6.67 5.62
CA PRO A 131 14.57 7.47 5.87
C PRO A 131 13.42 7.15 4.90
N VAL A 132 12.21 7.02 5.45
CA VAL A 132 10.97 6.92 4.69
C VAL A 132 10.07 8.06 5.14
N ALA A 133 9.66 8.90 4.21
CA ALA A 133 8.79 10.03 4.50
C ALA A 133 7.33 9.58 4.60
N HIS A 134 6.57 10.27 5.44
CA HIS A 134 5.12 10.16 5.43
C HIS A 134 4.54 11.39 4.75
N VAL A 135 3.84 11.19 3.65
CA VAL A 135 3.12 12.26 2.95
C VAL A 135 1.64 12.09 3.24
N ARG A 136 1.11 13.01 4.02
CA ARG A 136 -0.30 12.97 4.41
C ARG A 136 -1.12 13.85 3.48
N LEU A 137 -2.12 13.25 2.86
CA LEU A 137 -3.09 13.98 2.05
C LEU A 137 -4.23 14.45 2.96
N GLN A 138 -4.48 15.75 2.98
CA GLN A 138 -5.54 16.30 3.79
C GLN A 138 -6.89 15.96 3.17
N ARG A 139 -7.79 15.37 3.97
CA ARG A 139 -9.13 15.06 3.47
C ARG A 139 -9.89 16.35 3.20
N GLN A 140 -10.44 16.46 2.01
CA GLN A 140 -11.35 17.54 1.71
C GLN A 140 -12.71 17.24 2.33
N ARG A 141 -13.18 18.19 3.12
CA ARG A 141 -14.54 18.16 3.61
C ARG A 141 -15.42 18.77 2.54
N GLY A 142 -16.13 17.91 1.85
CA GLY A 142 -17.04 18.36 0.80
C GLY A 142 -18.42 17.96 1.06
#